data_721e86e072a33ab63bbc4c2ba9d5ff20
#
_entry.id   721e86e072a33ab63bbc4c2ba9d5ff20
#
_cell.length_a   1.000
_cell.length_b   1.000
_cell.length_c   1.000
_cell.angle_alpha   90.00
_cell.angle_beta   90.00
_cell.angle_gamma   90.00
#
_symmetry.space_group_name_H-M   'P 1'
#
loop_
_entity.id
_entity.type
_entity.pdbx_description
1 polymer ?
#
loop_
_entity_poly.entity_id
_entity_poly.type
_entity_poly.pdbx_seq_one_letter_code
_entity_poly.pdbx_strand_id
1 'polypeptide(L)'
;MTQLTKPDFQTDVPAFYLRHNRDQSLERSRELRSRYAARVLGRATVRERFSSLADIRDESDSDLEGMSQLGHALQTANAMQVDGLGEDWLVLGLIHDVGKILLQYGELPEFVVGDTFPVGCAYSPRIQHADYLALNPDAQNAELQTPCGIYEAGCGLEQVEFAYGHDEYLYTILKDNLPHEIAWTIRHHSFQSVADDYTHLFDERDRALRESHLRVFARYDLYTKDPDAARADRLDEFLELLDRWFPEPIEW
;
A
#
# COMPACT_ATOMS: atom_id res chain seq x y z
N MET A 1 -17.42 32.51 -8.84
CA MET A 1 -17.15 31.43 -7.88
C MET A 1 -17.96 30.22 -8.35
N THR A 2 -17.36 29.36 -9.15
CA THR A 2 -18.01 28.15 -9.67
C THR A 2 -17.80 27.06 -8.62
N GLN A 3 -18.86 26.64 -7.95
CA GLN A 3 -18.84 25.46 -7.10
C GLN A 3 -18.53 24.26 -8.01
N LEU A 4 -17.36 23.69 -7.84
CA LEU A 4 -17.06 22.34 -8.33
C LEU A 4 -17.89 21.38 -7.49
N THR A 5 -19.01 20.94 -8.04
CA THR A 5 -19.77 19.82 -7.49
C THR A 5 -18.84 18.62 -7.49
N LYS A 6 -18.53 18.08 -6.29
CA LYS A 6 -17.84 16.80 -6.17
C LYS A 6 -18.64 15.77 -6.97
N PRO A 7 -18.00 14.99 -7.86
CA PRO A 7 -18.72 13.89 -8.50
C PRO A 7 -19.22 12.93 -7.40
N ASP A 8 -20.45 12.47 -7.57
CA ASP A 8 -21.07 11.46 -6.72
C ASP A 8 -20.47 10.11 -7.15
N PHE A 9 -19.34 9.74 -6.53
CA PHE A 9 -18.66 8.47 -6.80
C PHE A 9 -19.40 7.35 -6.07
N GLN A 10 -20.35 6.73 -6.74
CA GLN A 10 -20.76 5.38 -6.38
C GLN A 10 -19.62 4.43 -6.79
N THR A 11 -18.98 3.84 -5.82
CA THR A 11 -17.89 2.91 -6.00
C THR A 11 -18.39 1.66 -6.74
N ASP A 12 -18.07 1.55 -8.02
CA ASP A 12 -18.25 0.30 -8.76
C ASP A 12 -16.99 -0.55 -8.59
N VAL A 13 -16.90 -1.27 -7.46
CA VAL A 13 -15.76 -2.13 -7.11
C VAL A 13 -15.40 -3.10 -8.24
N PRO A 14 -16.34 -3.81 -8.90
CA PRO A 14 -16.03 -4.63 -10.05
C PRO A 14 -15.41 -3.84 -11.23
N ALA A 15 -15.90 -2.64 -11.53
CA ALA A 15 -15.34 -1.82 -12.60
C ALA A 15 -13.93 -1.29 -12.26
N PHE A 16 -13.66 -1.01 -10.98
CA PHE A 16 -12.32 -0.70 -10.51
C PHE A 16 -11.37 -1.89 -10.74
N TYR A 17 -11.70 -3.09 -10.23
CA TYR A 17 -10.85 -4.27 -10.38
C TYR A 17 -10.70 -4.75 -11.82
N LEU A 18 -11.68 -4.47 -12.70
CA LEU A 18 -11.52 -4.72 -14.13
C LEU A 18 -10.35 -3.91 -14.71
N ARG A 19 -10.23 -2.63 -14.38
CA ARG A 19 -9.10 -1.80 -14.83
C ARG A 19 -7.81 -2.22 -14.12
N HIS A 20 -7.85 -2.35 -12.79
CA HIS A 20 -6.71 -2.73 -11.97
C HIS A 20 -6.06 -4.02 -12.49
N ASN A 21 -6.80 -5.11 -12.57
CA ASN A 21 -6.25 -6.40 -12.97
C ASN A 21 -5.83 -6.45 -14.45
N ARG A 22 -6.54 -5.73 -15.34
CA ARG A 22 -6.17 -5.63 -16.74
C ARG A 22 -4.86 -4.87 -16.94
N ASP A 23 -4.64 -3.79 -16.22
CA ASP A 23 -3.59 -2.81 -16.52
C ASP A 23 -2.33 -2.96 -15.63
N GLN A 24 -2.39 -3.73 -14.54
CA GLN A 24 -1.25 -4.04 -13.67
C GLN A 24 -0.35 -5.11 -14.31
N SER A 25 0.49 -4.69 -15.27
CA SER A 25 1.47 -5.55 -15.94
C SER A 25 2.90 -5.29 -15.44
N LEU A 26 3.81 -6.22 -15.72
CA LEU A 26 5.24 -6.08 -15.42
C LEU A 26 5.83 -4.80 -16.05
N GLU A 27 5.47 -4.52 -17.32
CA GLU A 27 5.92 -3.33 -18.03
C GLU A 27 5.40 -2.05 -17.35
N ARG A 28 4.11 -2.01 -17.02
CA ARG A 28 3.49 -0.85 -16.36
C ARG A 28 4.08 -0.62 -14.96
N SER A 29 4.28 -1.68 -14.19
CA SER A 29 4.90 -1.57 -12.87
C SER A 29 6.32 -0.96 -12.96
N ARG A 30 7.12 -1.39 -13.92
CA ARG A 30 8.48 -0.85 -14.18
C ARG A 30 8.45 0.61 -14.61
N GLU A 31 7.52 0.99 -15.47
CA GLU A 31 7.34 2.37 -15.91
C GLU A 31 7.03 3.29 -14.73
N LEU A 32 6.01 2.94 -13.90
CA LEU A 32 5.59 3.74 -12.76
C LEU A 32 6.68 3.80 -11.68
N ARG A 33 7.35 2.67 -11.40
CA ARG A 33 8.50 2.64 -10.50
C ARG A 33 9.61 3.59 -10.95
N SER A 34 9.97 3.57 -12.24
CA SER A 34 10.97 4.47 -12.79
C SER A 34 10.55 5.93 -12.70
N ARG A 35 9.27 6.22 -13.01
CA ARG A 35 8.71 7.57 -12.94
C ARG A 35 8.78 8.15 -11.53
N TYR A 36 8.34 7.40 -10.53
CA TYR A 36 8.24 7.89 -9.16
C TYR A 36 9.56 7.75 -8.35
N ALA A 37 10.49 6.91 -8.79
CA ALA A 37 11.85 6.92 -8.25
C ALA A 37 12.57 8.27 -8.47
N ALA A 38 12.15 9.04 -9.45
CA ALA A 38 12.63 10.40 -9.70
C ALA A 38 12.13 11.45 -8.68
N ARG A 39 11.27 11.06 -7.71
CA ARG A 39 10.76 11.93 -6.64
C ARG A 39 10.12 13.23 -7.18
N VAL A 40 9.11 13.06 -8.04
CA VAL A 40 8.54 14.16 -8.86
C VAL A 40 7.44 14.97 -8.15
N LEU A 41 7.07 14.63 -6.91
CA LEU A 41 5.98 15.31 -6.18
C LEU A 41 6.46 16.50 -5.32
N GLY A 42 7.77 16.80 -5.39
CA GLY A 42 8.37 17.92 -4.65
C GLY A 42 8.61 17.62 -3.18
N ARG A 43 9.14 18.65 -2.47
CA ARG A 43 9.60 18.53 -1.10
C ARG A 43 8.49 18.81 -0.10
N ALA A 44 8.30 17.93 0.88
CA ALA A 44 7.35 18.09 1.98
C ALA A 44 7.77 17.26 3.20
N THR A 45 7.26 17.60 4.39
CA THR A 45 7.41 16.76 5.57
C THR A 45 6.48 15.55 5.51
N VAL A 46 6.83 14.47 6.21
CA VAL A 46 5.93 13.31 6.37
C VAL A 46 4.63 13.72 7.07
N ARG A 47 4.71 14.63 8.04
CA ARG A 47 3.54 15.23 8.70
C ARG A 47 2.57 15.90 7.72
N GLU A 48 3.07 16.71 6.77
CA GLU A 48 2.23 17.37 5.77
C GLU A 48 1.54 16.34 4.87
N ARG A 49 2.27 15.32 4.40
CA ARG A 49 1.71 14.24 3.58
C ARG A 49 0.68 13.39 4.35
N PHE A 50 1.00 13.02 5.59
CA PHE A 50 0.07 12.33 6.48
C PHE A 50 -1.23 13.14 6.70
N SER A 51 -1.12 14.45 6.98
CA SER A 51 -2.28 15.31 7.19
C SER A 51 -3.18 15.39 5.94
N SER A 52 -2.60 15.32 4.75
CA SER A 52 -3.37 15.33 3.49
C SER A 52 -4.23 14.09 3.25
N LEU A 53 -3.99 13.00 3.99
CA LEU A 53 -4.85 11.81 3.98
C LEU A 53 -6.30 12.09 4.42
N ALA A 54 -6.55 13.21 5.11
CA ALA A 54 -7.89 13.64 5.50
C ALA A 54 -8.84 13.80 4.29
N ASP A 55 -8.29 14.18 3.14
CA ASP A 55 -9.05 14.42 1.91
C ASP A 55 -9.09 13.21 0.96
N ILE A 56 -8.44 12.10 1.34
CA ILE A 56 -8.39 10.88 0.53
C ILE A 56 -9.43 9.88 1.02
N ARG A 57 -10.13 9.28 0.07
CA ARG A 57 -11.04 8.14 0.25
C ARG A 57 -10.56 7.03 -0.66
N ASP A 58 -10.58 5.80 -0.14
CA ASP A 58 -10.23 4.61 -0.92
C ASP A 58 -11.51 4.01 -1.51
N GLU A 59 -11.63 4.11 -2.83
CA GLU A 59 -12.79 3.60 -3.54
C GLU A 59 -12.73 2.08 -3.79
N SER A 60 -11.57 1.46 -3.58
CA SER A 60 -11.40 0.01 -3.70
C SER A 60 -11.83 -0.76 -2.45
N ASP A 61 -11.92 -0.08 -1.30
CA ASP A 61 -12.25 -0.67 0.00
C ASP A 61 -13.65 -0.25 0.47
N SER A 62 -14.63 -1.13 0.27
CA SER A 62 -16.02 -0.91 0.72
C SER A 62 -16.18 -0.87 2.24
N ASP A 63 -15.23 -1.44 3.00
CA ASP A 63 -15.29 -1.49 4.45
C ASP A 63 -14.91 -0.14 5.10
N LEU A 64 -14.27 0.74 4.34
CA LEU A 64 -13.93 2.12 4.74
C LEU A 64 -14.97 3.16 4.28
N GLU A 65 -16.18 2.74 3.95
CA GLU A 65 -17.22 3.66 3.48
C GLU A 65 -17.44 4.82 4.47
N GLY A 66 -17.19 6.05 3.99
CA GLY A 66 -17.32 7.28 4.79
C GLY A 66 -16.10 7.64 5.66
N MET A 67 -15.10 6.77 5.82
CA MET A 67 -13.87 7.06 6.55
C MET A 67 -12.79 7.67 5.64
N SER A 68 -12.03 8.66 6.13
CA SER A 68 -10.83 9.13 5.44
C SER A 68 -9.64 8.21 5.71
N GLN A 69 -8.65 8.25 4.83
CA GLN A 69 -7.39 7.53 5.05
C GLN A 69 -6.66 8.03 6.31
N LEU A 70 -6.80 9.30 6.68
CA LEU A 70 -6.34 9.82 7.98
C LEU A 70 -7.06 9.13 9.15
N GLY A 71 -8.39 8.98 9.06
CA GLY A 71 -9.18 8.28 10.08
C GLY A 71 -8.73 6.83 10.25
N HIS A 72 -8.51 6.12 9.15
CA HIS A 72 -8.01 4.75 9.14
C HIS A 72 -6.61 4.65 9.79
N ALA A 73 -5.67 5.50 9.40
CA ALA A 73 -4.33 5.52 9.97
C ALA A 73 -4.33 5.80 11.49
N LEU A 74 -5.15 6.74 11.96
CA LEU A 74 -5.31 7.04 13.38
C LEU A 74 -5.90 5.85 14.15
N GLN A 75 -6.90 5.18 13.58
CA GLN A 75 -7.50 3.99 14.17
C GLN A 75 -6.50 2.86 14.33
N THR A 76 -5.73 2.57 13.27
CA THR A 76 -4.67 1.55 13.26
C THR A 76 -3.63 1.83 14.34
N ALA A 77 -3.09 3.06 14.40
CA ALA A 77 -2.09 3.44 15.39
C ALA A 77 -2.64 3.43 16.84
N ASN A 78 -3.89 3.87 17.05
CA ASN A 78 -4.54 3.81 18.34
C ASN A 78 -4.71 2.37 18.86
N ALA A 79 -5.12 1.43 17.98
CA ALA A 79 -5.26 0.03 18.36
C ALA A 79 -3.90 -0.58 18.77
N MET A 80 -2.84 -0.30 18.00
CA MET A 80 -1.48 -0.71 18.34
C MET A 80 -0.99 -0.14 19.66
N GLN A 81 -1.30 1.11 19.96
CA GLN A 81 -0.91 1.75 21.21
C GLN A 81 -1.66 1.17 22.41
N VAL A 82 -2.94 0.86 22.27
CA VAL A 82 -3.74 0.19 23.31
C VAL A 82 -3.15 -1.16 23.67
N ASP A 83 -2.64 -1.89 22.66
CA ASP A 83 -1.99 -3.19 22.84
C ASP A 83 -0.53 -3.07 23.32
N GLY A 84 -0.02 -1.83 23.48
CA GLY A 84 1.31 -1.57 24.05
C GLY A 84 2.47 -1.82 23.06
N LEU A 85 2.24 -1.72 21.76
CA LEU A 85 3.29 -1.81 20.75
C LEU A 85 4.23 -0.58 20.82
N GLY A 86 5.48 -0.75 20.37
CA GLY A 86 6.49 0.30 20.37
C GLY A 86 6.23 1.43 19.36
N GLU A 87 6.98 2.53 19.47
CA GLU A 87 6.83 3.71 18.59
C GLU A 87 7.02 3.36 17.10
N ASP A 88 7.87 2.42 16.77
CA ASP A 88 8.09 1.91 15.40
C ASP A 88 6.80 1.34 14.77
N TRP A 89 6.02 0.60 15.57
CA TRP A 89 4.72 0.10 15.16
C TRP A 89 3.68 1.21 15.01
N LEU A 90 3.69 2.19 15.93
CA LEU A 90 2.79 3.34 15.83
C LEU A 90 3.07 4.15 14.57
N VAL A 91 4.35 4.37 14.25
CA VAL A 91 4.77 5.03 13.02
C VAL A 91 4.32 4.22 11.80
N LEU A 92 4.52 2.90 11.79
CA LEU A 92 4.01 2.04 10.72
C LEU A 92 2.50 2.22 10.52
N GLY A 93 1.71 2.15 11.60
CA GLY A 93 0.26 2.33 11.55
C GLY A 93 -0.17 3.69 11.01
N LEU A 94 0.58 4.75 11.35
CA LEU A 94 0.28 6.10 10.87
C LEU A 94 0.59 6.28 9.37
N ILE A 95 1.71 5.72 8.91
CA ILE A 95 2.21 6.11 7.57
C ILE A 95 1.98 5.08 6.48
N HIS A 96 1.56 3.83 6.77
CA HIS A 96 1.50 2.75 5.77
C HIS A 96 0.77 3.15 4.48
N ASP A 97 -0.25 3.96 4.60
CA ASP A 97 -1.13 4.42 3.52
C ASP A 97 -0.77 5.81 2.96
N VAL A 98 0.30 6.46 3.44
CA VAL A 98 0.67 7.81 2.97
C VAL A 98 0.94 7.83 1.47
N GLY A 99 1.36 6.71 0.88
CA GLY A 99 1.52 6.60 -0.58
C GLY A 99 0.25 6.86 -1.39
N LYS A 100 -0.94 6.75 -0.81
CA LYS A 100 -2.22 7.08 -1.46
C LYS A 100 -2.34 8.55 -1.86
N ILE A 101 -1.41 9.42 -1.41
CA ILE A 101 -1.31 10.80 -1.90
C ILE A 101 -1.18 10.89 -3.42
N LEU A 102 -0.69 9.85 -4.10
CA LEU A 102 -0.62 9.80 -5.56
C LEU A 102 -1.96 10.16 -6.23
N LEU A 103 -3.10 9.83 -5.60
CA LEU A 103 -4.43 10.23 -6.07
C LEU A 103 -4.60 11.75 -6.17
N GLN A 104 -3.99 12.50 -5.26
CA GLN A 104 -4.05 13.98 -5.25
C GLN A 104 -3.18 14.59 -6.35
N TYR A 105 -2.22 13.83 -6.86
CA TYR A 105 -1.32 14.23 -7.96
C TYR A 105 -1.78 13.71 -9.32
N GLY A 106 -2.98 13.14 -9.38
CA GLY A 106 -3.64 12.73 -10.63
C GLY A 106 -3.21 11.38 -11.17
N GLU A 107 -2.57 10.54 -10.34
CA GLU A 107 -2.38 9.14 -10.73
C GLU A 107 -3.72 8.40 -10.71
N LEU A 108 -3.88 7.44 -11.61
CA LEU A 108 -5.12 6.68 -11.75
C LEU A 108 -5.31 5.74 -10.54
N PRO A 109 -6.53 5.62 -9.99
CA PRO A 109 -6.79 4.78 -8.81
C PRO A 109 -6.27 3.36 -8.93
N GLU A 110 -6.38 2.72 -10.09
CA GLU A 110 -5.90 1.37 -10.36
C GLU A 110 -4.39 1.17 -10.22
N PHE A 111 -3.59 2.25 -10.12
CA PHE A 111 -2.15 2.24 -9.86
C PHE A 111 -1.78 2.82 -8.48
N VAL A 112 -2.77 3.05 -7.64
CA VAL A 112 -2.57 3.61 -6.30
C VAL A 112 -3.15 2.72 -5.22
N VAL A 113 -4.39 2.26 -5.40
CA VAL A 113 -5.14 1.44 -4.43
C VAL A 113 -5.49 0.08 -5.02
N GLY A 114 -6.06 -0.81 -4.21
CA GLY A 114 -6.37 -2.19 -4.58
C GLY A 114 -5.31 -3.18 -4.14
N ASP A 115 -5.48 -4.44 -4.53
CA ASP A 115 -4.59 -5.53 -4.15
C ASP A 115 -3.19 -5.40 -4.76
N THR A 116 -2.17 -5.72 -3.97
CA THR A 116 -0.80 -5.87 -4.48
C THR A 116 -0.49 -7.36 -4.66
N PHE A 117 0.12 -7.69 -5.80
CA PHE A 117 0.53 -9.06 -6.14
C PHE A 117 1.79 -9.05 -7.02
N PRO A 118 2.62 -10.13 -7.02
CA PRO A 118 3.76 -10.24 -7.91
C PRO A 118 3.35 -10.18 -9.38
N VAL A 119 4.07 -9.35 -10.16
CA VAL A 119 4.01 -9.35 -11.63
C VAL A 119 5.22 -10.08 -12.18
N GLY A 120 5.15 -10.56 -13.42
CA GLY A 120 6.26 -11.33 -14.02
C GLY A 120 6.31 -12.81 -13.62
N CYS A 121 5.31 -13.31 -12.90
CA CYS A 121 5.08 -14.74 -12.63
C CYS A 121 3.58 -15.04 -12.67
N ALA A 122 3.20 -16.32 -12.52
CA ALA A 122 1.81 -16.74 -12.56
C ALA A 122 0.96 -16.06 -11.48
N TYR A 123 -0.23 -15.61 -11.87
CA TYR A 123 -1.16 -14.95 -10.97
C TYR A 123 -1.86 -15.95 -10.03
N SER A 124 -2.04 -15.57 -8.78
CA SER A 124 -2.85 -16.33 -7.83
C SER A 124 -4.34 -16.22 -8.17
N PRO A 125 -5.09 -17.33 -8.10
CA PRO A 125 -6.54 -17.28 -8.23
C PRO A 125 -7.24 -16.62 -7.04
N ARG A 126 -6.51 -16.27 -5.96
CA ARG A 126 -7.04 -15.58 -4.78
C ARG A 126 -6.96 -14.06 -4.89
N ILE A 127 -6.32 -13.52 -5.94
CA ILE A 127 -6.37 -12.08 -6.23
C ILE A 127 -7.84 -11.69 -6.42
N GLN A 128 -8.24 -10.58 -5.83
CA GLN A 128 -9.63 -10.12 -5.93
C GLN A 128 -10.03 -9.92 -7.39
N HIS A 129 -11.15 -10.50 -7.80
CA HIS A 129 -11.60 -10.54 -9.21
C HIS A 129 -10.55 -11.11 -10.19
N ALA A 130 -9.86 -12.19 -9.79
CA ALA A 130 -8.78 -12.81 -10.58
C ALA A 130 -9.16 -13.20 -12.01
N ASP A 131 -10.45 -13.41 -12.30
CA ASP A 131 -10.97 -13.65 -13.64
C ASP A 131 -10.65 -12.51 -14.62
N TYR A 132 -10.56 -11.28 -14.16
CA TYR A 132 -10.20 -10.13 -14.98
C TYR A 132 -8.73 -10.11 -15.41
N LEU A 133 -7.85 -10.86 -14.70
CA LEU A 133 -6.44 -11.02 -15.09
C LEU A 133 -6.28 -11.71 -16.46
N ALA A 134 -7.30 -12.44 -16.93
CA ALA A 134 -7.29 -12.97 -18.31
C ALA A 134 -7.18 -11.88 -19.38
N LEU A 135 -7.50 -10.64 -19.05
CA LEU A 135 -7.38 -9.47 -19.93
C LEU A 135 -6.01 -8.77 -19.82
N ASN A 136 -5.19 -9.17 -18.84
CA ASN A 136 -3.86 -8.60 -18.61
C ASN A 136 -2.92 -9.04 -19.73
N PRO A 137 -2.09 -8.15 -20.31
CA PRO A 137 -1.15 -8.52 -21.36
C PRO A 137 -0.17 -9.62 -20.95
N ASP A 138 0.24 -9.66 -19.67
CA ASP A 138 1.17 -10.67 -19.16
C ASP A 138 0.54 -12.07 -19.09
N ALA A 139 -0.78 -12.17 -18.98
CA ALA A 139 -1.49 -13.46 -18.98
C ALA A 139 -1.34 -14.23 -20.30
N GLN A 140 -1.02 -13.54 -21.39
CA GLN A 140 -0.79 -14.15 -22.72
C GLN A 140 0.67 -14.56 -22.93
N ASN A 141 1.57 -14.20 -22.01
CA ASN A 141 2.99 -14.56 -22.09
C ASN A 141 3.26 -15.82 -21.27
N ALA A 142 3.43 -16.96 -21.95
CA ALA A 142 3.64 -18.26 -21.28
C ALA A 142 4.89 -18.29 -20.38
N GLU A 143 5.91 -17.49 -20.65
CA GLU A 143 7.12 -17.40 -19.83
C GLU A 143 6.82 -16.76 -18.46
N LEU A 144 5.89 -15.80 -18.42
CA LEU A 144 5.46 -15.14 -17.19
C LEU A 144 4.41 -15.96 -16.42
N GLN A 145 3.79 -16.96 -17.05
CA GLN A 145 2.72 -17.76 -16.43
C GLN A 145 3.23 -19.10 -15.84
N THR A 146 4.49 -19.13 -15.42
CA THR A 146 5.02 -20.22 -14.58
C THR A 146 5.10 -19.78 -13.11
N PRO A 147 5.16 -20.70 -12.14
CA PRO A 147 5.16 -20.34 -10.71
C PRO A 147 6.19 -19.27 -10.35
N CYS A 148 7.40 -19.34 -10.90
CA CYS A 148 8.44 -18.35 -10.67
C CYS A 148 8.54 -17.28 -11.76
N GLY A 149 8.01 -17.53 -12.97
CA GLY A 149 8.12 -16.58 -14.09
C GLY A 149 9.56 -16.21 -14.40
N ILE A 150 9.87 -14.91 -14.24
CA ILE A 150 11.23 -14.36 -14.44
C ILE A 150 12.12 -14.49 -13.19
N TYR A 151 11.60 -15.00 -12.09
CA TYR A 151 12.30 -15.11 -10.82
C TYR A 151 12.87 -16.50 -10.59
N GLU A 152 13.81 -16.61 -9.65
CA GLU A 152 14.27 -17.89 -9.10
C GLU A 152 13.51 -18.23 -7.82
N ALA A 153 13.31 -19.52 -7.55
CA ALA A 153 12.71 -19.94 -6.29
C ALA A 153 13.60 -19.50 -5.11
N GLY A 154 12.99 -18.88 -4.10
CA GLY A 154 13.70 -18.36 -2.93
C GLY A 154 14.56 -17.12 -3.20
N CYS A 155 14.31 -16.39 -4.28
CA CYS A 155 15.08 -15.18 -4.61
C CYS A 155 14.96 -14.05 -3.57
N GLY A 156 13.89 -14.07 -2.77
CA GLY A 156 13.54 -13.00 -1.83
C GLY A 156 12.66 -11.93 -2.46
N LEU A 157 11.73 -11.40 -1.67
CA LEU A 157 10.73 -10.42 -2.14
C LEU A 157 11.36 -9.08 -2.54
N GLU A 158 12.57 -8.77 -2.12
CA GLU A 158 13.30 -7.60 -2.60
C GLU A 158 13.58 -7.64 -4.10
N GLN A 159 13.71 -8.85 -4.68
CA GLN A 159 13.92 -9.05 -6.12
C GLN A 159 12.63 -9.22 -6.91
N VAL A 160 11.50 -9.32 -6.22
CA VAL A 160 10.18 -9.48 -6.85
C VAL A 160 9.59 -8.11 -7.16
N GLU A 161 9.09 -7.98 -8.39
CA GLU A 161 8.31 -6.81 -8.80
C GLU A 161 6.83 -7.07 -8.53
N PHE A 162 6.17 -6.06 -7.96
CA PHE A 162 4.76 -6.12 -7.62
C PHE A 162 3.93 -5.22 -8.53
N ALA A 163 2.64 -5.51 -8.65
CA ALA A 163 1.64 -4.56 -9.11
C ALA A 163 1.90 -3.22 -8.43
N TYR A 164 1.97 -2.13 -9.21
CA TYR A 164 2.37 -0.84 -8.65
C TYR A 164 1.23 -0.22 -7.84
N GLY A 165 1.54 0.20 -6.64
CA GLY A 165 0.59 0.79 -5.71
C GLY A 165 1.24 1.78 -4.75
N HIS A 166 0.43 2.31 -3.82
CA HIS A 166 0.86 3.24 -2.78
C HIS A 166 1.96 2.67 -1.88
N ASP A 167 1.95 1.39 -1.65
CA ASP A 167 2.90 0.64 -0.83
C ASP A 167 4.31 0.61 -1.47
N GLU A 168 4.43 0.27 -2.75
CA GLU A 168 5.69 0.32 -3.49
C GLU A 168 6.21 1.76 -3.62
N TYR A 169 5.30 2.72 -3.87
CA TYR A 169 5.67 4.14 -3.91
C TYR A 169 6.25 4.59 -2.57
N LEU A 170 5.51 4.39 -1.48
CA LEU A 170 5.92 4.84 -0.15
C LEU A 170 7.22 4.17 0.31
N TYR A 171 7.36 2.85 0.05
CA TYR A 171 8.61 2.15 0.28
C TYR A 171 9.79 2.83 -0.43
N THR A 172 9.64 3.15 -1.71
CA THR A 172 10.69 3.82 -2.50
C THR A 172 11.09 5.16 -1.90
N ILE A 173 10.13 5.91 -1.35
CA ILE A 173 10.39 7.23 -0.75
C ILE A 173 11.06 7.12 0.63
N LEU A 174 10.59 6.21 1.50
CA LEU A 174 10.93 6.22 2.93
C LEU A 174 11.88 5.13 3.39
N LYS A 175 12.22 4.13 2.56
CA LYS A 175 13.02 2.96 2.98
C LYS A 175 14.36 3.29 3.64
N ASP A 176 14.99 4.39 3.25
CA ASP A 176 16.28 4.83 3.79
C ASP A 176 16.13 5.63 5.11
N ASN A 177 14.90 5.96 5.49
CA ASN A 177 14.55 6.72 6.70
C ASN A 177 13.90 5.85 7.79
N LEU A 178 13.68 4.56 7.53
CA LEU A 178 12.95 3.65 8.40
C LEU A 178 13.80 2.41 8.73
N PRO A 179 13.54 1.76 9.89
CA PRO A 179 14.01 0.39 10.11
C PRO A 179 13.57 -0.51 8.96
N HIS A 180 14.43 -1.45 8.57
CA HIS A 180 14.17 -2.32 7.43
C HIS A 180 12.83 -3.08 7.56
N GLU A 181 12.53 -3.59 8.76
CA GLU A 181 11.33 -4.36 9.05
C GLU A 181 10.05 -3.54 8.81
N ILE A 182 10.09 -2.26 9.17
CA ILE A 182 8.97 -1.31 8.98
C ILE A 182 8.82 -0.98 7.49
N ALA A 183 9.92 -0.64 6.81
CA ALA A 183 9.91 -0.37 5.37
C ALA A 183 9.44 -1.59 4.57
N TRP A 184 9.92 -2.79 4.92
CA TRP A 184 9.51 -4.05 4.31
C TRP A 184 8.00 -4.30 4.51
N THR A 185 7.48 -4.02 5.71
CA THR A 185 6.05 -4.20 6.01
C THR A 185 5.19 -3.22 5.20
N ILE A 186 5.60 -1.95 5.09
CA ILE A 186 4.93 -0.96 4.23
C ILE A 186 4.83 -1.48 2.79
N ARG A 187 5.93 -2.00 2.24
CA ARG A 187 5.97 -2.50 0.86
C ARG A 187 5.01 -3.66 0.60
N HIS A 188 4.73 -4.46 1.63
CA HIS A 188 4.04 -5.74 1.45
C HIS A 188 2.69 -5.84 2.16
N HIS A 189 2.17 -4.75 2.79
CA HIS A 189 0.95 -4.86 3.57
C HIS A 189 -0.27 -5.20 2.71
N SER A 190 -0.41 -4.64 1.50
CA SER A 190 -1.49 -4.96 0.58
C SER A 190 -1.31 -6.32 -0.13
N PHE A 191 -0.11 -6.91 -0.07
CA PHE A 191 0.19 -8.24 -0.60
C PHE A 191 -0.28 -9.37 0.32
N GLN A 192 -0.58 -9.08 1.59
CA GLN A 192 -0.88 -10.07 2.64
C GLN A 192 -1.99 -11.05 2.23
N SER A 193 -3.01 -10.62 1.50
CA SER A 193 -4.17 -11.42 1.08
C SER A 193 -3.78 -12.64 0.25
N VAL A 194 -2.73 -12.54 -0.56
CA VAL A 194 -2.28 -13.58 -1.50
C VAL A 194 -0.89 -14.13 -1.20
N ALA A 195 -0.20 -13.63 -0.17
CA ALA A 195 1.18 -13.97 0.15
C ALA A 195 1.46 -15.47 0.30
N ASP A 196 0.45 -16.26 0.76
CA ASP A 196 0.56 -17.71 0.91
C ASP A 196 0.84 -18.43 -0.42
N ASP A 197 0.34 -17.92 -1.54
CA ASP A 197 0.50 -18.54 -2.85
C ASP A 197 1.89 -18.31 -3.44
N TYR A 198 2.63 -17.34 -2.91
CA TYR A 198 3.94 -16.92 -3.40
C TYR A 198 5.10 -17.25 -2.46
N THR A 199 4.89 -18.11 -1.46
CA THR A 199 5.94 -18.49 -0.48
C THR A 199 7.14 -19.19 -1.11
N HIS A 200 7.02 -19.68 -2.32
CA HIS A 200 8.13 -20.26 -3.09
C HIS A 200 9.14 -19.21 -3.58
N LEU A 201 8.76 -17.91 -3.62
CA LEU A 201 9.66 -16.79 -3.93
C LEU A 201 10.39 -16.26 -2.68
N PHE A 202 9.87 -16.57 -1.46
CA PHE A 202 10.39 -16.03 -0.20
C PHE A 202 11.75 -16.64 0.13
N ASP A 203 12.68 -15.78 0.54
CA ASP A 203 13.89 -16.21 1.22
C ASP A 203 13.61 -16.47 2.73
N GLU A 204 14.67 -16.74 3.51
CA GLU A 204 14.53 -17.01 4.94
C GLU A 204 14.12 -15.75 5.73
N ARG A 205 14.61 -14.58 5.32
CA ARG A 205 14.29 -13.29 5.95
C ARG A 205 12.82 -12.90 5.71
N ASP A 206 12.34 -13.07 4.50
CA ASP A 206 10.92 -12.81 4.17
C ASP A 206 9.99 -13.67 5.00
N ARG A 207 10.31 -14.97 5.18
CA ARG A 207 9.51 -15.87 6.03
C ARG A 207 9.47 -15.39 7.48
N ALA A 208 10.61 -14.94 8.01
CA ALA A 208 10.67 -14.40 9.37
C ALA A 208 9.87 -13.10 9.51
N LEU A 209 10.05 -12.15 8.57
CA LEU A 209 9.34 -10.85 8.57
C LEU A 209 7.84 -11.00 8.37
N ARG A 210 7.42 -11.95 7.55
CA ARG A 210 6.00 -12.26 7.39
C ARG A 210 5.34 -12.64 8.71
N GLU A 211 5.98 -13.52 9.49
CA GLU A 211 5.41 -13.98 10.77
C GLU A 211 5.48 -12.89 11.85
N SER A 212 6.61 -12.19 11.96
CA SER A 212 6.86 -11.22 13.02
C SER A 212 6.24 -9.84 12.78
N HIS A 213 6.06 -9.43 11.53
CA HIS A 213 5.60 -8.08 11.17
C HIS A 213 4.33 -8.08 10.32
N LEU A 214 4.33 -8.68 9.13
CA LEU A 214 3.22 -8.56 8.20
C LEU A 214 1.91 -9.13 8.77
N ARG A 215 1.95 -10.34 9.34
CA ARG A 215 0.77 -10.96 9.98
C ARG A 215 0.32 -10.24 11.24
N VAL A 216 1.25 -9.65 11.97
CA VAL A 216 0.92 -8.84 13.15
C VAL A 216 0.25 -7.55 12.70
N PHE A 217 0.85 -6.85 11.73
CA PHE A 217 0.31 -5.59 11.19
C PHE A 217 -1.11 -5.78 10.63
N ALA A 218 -1.33 -6.82 9.84
CA ALA A 218 -2.63 -7.12 9.24
C ALA A 218 -3.80 -7.22 10.24
N ARG A 219 -3.52 -7.55 11.52
CA ARG A 219 -4.56 -7.56 12.56
C ARG A 219 -5.07 -6.18 12.90
N TYR A 220 -4.23 -5.16 12.77
CA TYR A 220 -4.57 -3.77 13.07
C TYR A 220 -5.13 -3.06 11.85
N ASP A 221 -4.57 -3.33 10.68
CA ASP A 221 -4.95 -2.74 9.42
C ASP A 221 -6.33 -3.23 8.94
N LEU A 222 -6.56 -4.55 8.97
CA LEU A 222 -7.77 -5.16 8.40
C LEU A 222 -8.95 -5.25 9.39
N TYR A 223 -8.70 -5.31 10.71
CA TYR A 223 -9.73 -5.64 11.70
C TYR A 223 -10.15 -4.47 12.59
N THR A 224 -9.54 -3.31 12.46
CA THR A 224 -9.88 -2.12 13.26
C THR A 224 -10.68 -1.10 12.44
N LYS A 225 -11.80 -1.50 11.84
CA LYS A 225 -12.63 -0.62 11.01
C LYS A 225 -13.84 -0.11 11.79
N ASP A 226 -13.59 0.57 12.92
CA ASP A 226 -14.60 1.23 13.74
C ASP A 226 -14.42 2.76 13.65
N PRO A 227 -15.34 3.50 12.99
CA PRO A 227 -15.26 4.95 12.87
C PRO A 227 -15.13 5.69 14.20
N ASP A 228 -15.67 5.13 15.29
CA ASP A 228 -15.59 5.71 16.63
C ASP A 228 -14.23 5.48 17.31
N ALA A 229 -13.43 4.54 16.81
CA ALA A 229 -12.09 4.26 17.31
C ALA A 229 -11.01 5.19 16.73
N ALA A 230 -11.32 5.98 15.69
CA ALA A 230 -10.46 7.02 15.15
C ALA A 230 -10.40 8.22 16.13
N ARG A 231 -9.68 8.05 17.24
CA ARG A 231 -9.58 9.05 18.32
C ARG A 231 -8.82 10.29 17.83
N ALA A 232 -9.53 11.21 17.21
CA ALA A 232 -8.98 12.48 16.73
C ALA A 232 -8.38 13.35 17.86
N ASP A 233 -8.75 13.09 19.11
CA ASP A 233 -8.20 13.73 20.31
C ASP A 233 -6.69 13.46 20.52
N ARG A 234 -6.13 12.45 19.83
CA ARG A 234 -4.70 12.09 19.89
C ARG A 234 -3.90 12.53 18.66
N LEU A 235 -4.52 13.23 17.74
CA LEU A 235 -3.86 13.65 16.50
C LEU A 235 -2.56 14.42 16.77
N ASP A 236 -2.58 15.38 17.71
CA ASP A 236 -1.40 16.19 18.02
C ASP A 236 -0.23 15.34 18.53
N GLU A 237 -0.50 14.35 19.40
CA GLU A 237 0.51 13.40 19.91
C GLU A 237 1.17 12.62 18.75
N PHE A 238 0.37 12.12 17.82
CA PHE A 238 0.87 11.37 16.66
C PHE A 238 1.61 12.26 15.66
N LEU A 239 1.18 13.50 15.49
CA LEU A 239 1.91 14.46 14.67
C LEU A 239 3.29 14.80 15.26
N GLU A 240 3.39 14.94 16.60
CA GLU A 240 4.67 15.11 17.28
C GLU A 240 5.56 13.87 17.16
N LEU A 241 4.99 12.67 17.18
CA LEU A 241 5.73 11.42 16.93
C LEU A 241 6.32 11.43 15.51
N LEU A 242 5.53 11.78 14.50
CA LEU A 242 6.03 11.88 13.11
C LEU A 242 7.13 12.93 12.97
N ASP A 243 7.00 14.10 13.63
CA ASP A 243 8.04 15.14 13.61
C ASP A 243 9.36 14.68 14.25
N ARG A 244 9.30 13.81 15.30
CA ARG A 244 10.52 13.23 15.90
C ARG A 244 11.19 12.21 14.99
N TRP A 245 10.41 11.40 14.27
CA TRP A 245 10.94 10.38 13.37
C TRP A 245 11.44 10.96 12.04
N PHE A 246 10.78 12.01 11.55
CA PHE A 246 11.05 12.66 10.26
C PHE A 246 11.20 14.18 10.45
N PRO A 247 12.30 14.63 11.09
CA PRO A 247 12.47 16.05 11.44
C PRO A 247 12.67 16.96 10.23
N GLU A 248 13.07 16.40 9.09
CA GLU A 248 13.39 17.16 7.89
C GLU A 248 12.42 16.84 6.74
N PRO A 249 12.09 17.84 5.89
CA PRO A 249 11.32 17.57 4.68
C PRO A 249 12.05 16.62 3.73
N ILE A 250 11.31 15.73 3.10
CA ILE A 250 11.77 14.68 2.18
C ILE A 250 11.35 15.06 0.75
N GLU A 251 12.14 14.66 -0.24
CA GLU A 251 11.73 14.70 -1.65
C GLU A 251 10.81 13.51 -1.93
N TRP A 252 9.64 13.78 -2.50
CA TRP A 252 8.57 12.81 -2.78
C TRP A 252 8.44 12.50 -4.26
#